data_4abb0ee99dcc6f0e119045d1da73c429
#
_entry.id   4abb0ee99dcc6f0e119045d1da73c429
#
_cell.length_a   1.000
_cell.length_b   1.000
_cell.length_c   1.000
_cell.angle_alpha   90.00
_cell.angle_beta   90.00
_cell.angle_gamma   90.00
#
_symmetry.space_group_name_H-M   'P 1'
#
loop_
_entity.id
_entity.type
_entity.pdbx_description
1 polymer ?
#
loop_
_entity_poly.entity_id
_entity_poly.type
_entity_poly.pdbx_seq_one_letter_code
_entity_poly.pdbx_strand_id
1 'polypeptide(L)'
;MEVQKEFAKNVVVGHARIGGRSVGIVANQPMVLAGSLDYDASDKAARFIRTCDCYNIPLVVLVDVPAFMPGTAQEHKGIIRHGAKMLYAFSEATVPKISVIMRKAYGGAYIAMNSKNMGADIVYAWPGAEIAVMGAEGAVNIAFKRAISEAENQQETRDQLVQEYKEK
;
A
#
# COMPACT_ATOMS: atom_id res chain seq x y z
N MET A 1 -0.14 20.96 -3.10
CA MET A 1 0.65 21.01 -4.35
C MET A 1 1.20 19.61 -4.61
N GLU A 2 0.80 18.97 -5.69
CA GLU A 2 1.32 17.64 -6.09
C GLU A 2 2.71 17.76 -6.69
N VAL A 3 3.59 16.80 -6.37
CA VAL A 3 4.98 16.74 -6.86
C VAL A 3 5.09 15.55 -7.82
N GLN A 4 5.80 15.71 -8.93
CA GLN A 4 5.99 14.68 -9.96
C GLN A 4 4.66 14.05 -10.46
N LYS A 5 3.67 14.87 -10.73
CA LYS A 5 2.32 14.45 -11.12
C LYS A 5 2.28 13.47 -12.30
N GLU A 6 3.15 13.66 -13.28
CA GLU A 6 3.17 12.84 -14.52
C GLU A 6 4.06 11.59 -14.41
N PHE A 7 4.81 11.42 -13.31
CA PHE A 7 5.67 10.28 -13.07
C PHE A 7 5.05 9.34 -12.01
N ALA A 8 5.11 8.02 -12.21
CA ALA A 8 4.61 7.00 -11.30
C ALA A 8 3.23 7.36 -10.71
N LYS A 9 2.22 7.46 -11.58
CA LYS A 9 0.88 7.99 -11.24
C LYS A 9 0.10 7.10 -10.27
N ASN A 10 0.54 5.87 -10.04
CA ASN A 10 0.01 4.92 -9.05
C ASN A 10 0.31 5.33 -7.59
N VAL A 11 1.22 6.29 -7.39
CA VAL A 11 1.47 6.95 -6.10
C VAL A 11 1.40 8.46 -6.25
N VAL A 12 0.64 9.11 -5.41
CA VAL A 12 0.54 10.56 -5.31
C VAL A 12 1.41 11.04 -4.15
N VAL A 13 2.29 11.99 -4.41
CA VAL A 13 3.06 12.69 -3.38
C VAL A 13 2.90 14.19 -3.53
N GLY A 14 2.84 14.91 -2.42
CA GLY A 14 2.67 16.34 -2.48
C GLY A 14 2.56 16.99 -1.11
N HIS A 15 2.58 18.32 -1.11
CA HIS A 15 2.43 19.12 0.10
C HIS A 15 1.00 19.60 0.26
N ALA A 16 0.49 19.55 1.48
CA ALA A 16 -0.83 20.02 1.87
C ALA A 16 -0.75 20.85 3.17
N ARG A 17 -1.88 21.42 3.58
CA ARG A 17 -2.04 22.02 4.90
C ARG A 17 -3.20 21.36 5.63
N ILE A 18 -2.97 20.93 6.86
CA ILE A 18 -3.98 20.36 7.76
C ILE A 18 -3.94 21.15 9.05
N GLY A 19 -5.07 21.79 9.42
CA GLY A 19 -5.13 22.64 10.60
C GLY A 19 -4.11 23.79 10.57
N GLY A 20 -3.81 24.34 9.37
CA GLY A 20 -2.81 25.43 9.19
C GLY A 20 -1.35 24.96 9.14
N ARG A 21 -1.04 23.70 9.46
CA ARG A 21 0.31 23.14 9.45
C ARG A 21 0.63 22.47 8.10
N SER A 22 1.82 22.70 7.59
CA SER A 22 2.31 22.06 6.37
C SER A 22 2.60 20.58 6.65
N VAL A 23 2.13 19.72 5.74
CA VAL A 23 2.34 18.26 5.79
C VAL A 23 2.72 17.73 4.42
N GLY A 24 3.49 16.64 4.39
CA GLY A 24 3.72 15.83 3.20
C GLY A 24 2.67 14.73 3.12
N ILE A 25 2.05 14.58 1.96
CA ILE A 25 1.09 13.51 1.68
C ILE A 25 1.79 12.45 0.82
N VAL A 26 1.66 11.18 1.20
CA VAL A 26 2.01 10.02 0.40
C VAL A 26 0.77 9.15 0.30
N ALA A 27 0.26 8.91 -0.89
CA ALA A 27 -1.00 8.20 -1.10
C ALA A 27 -0.94 7.22 -2.27
N ASN A 28 -1.59 6.07 -2.15
CA ASN A 28 -1.83 5.21 -3.31
C ASN A 28 -2.91 5.83 -4.21
N GLN A 29 -2.78 5.62 -5.54
CA GLN A 29 -3.80 6.02 -6.52
C GLN A 29 -4.44 4.78 -7.14
N PRO A 30 -5.59 4.32 -6.63
CA PRO A 30 -6.22 3.07 -7.07
C PRO A 30 -6.66 3.05 -8.53
N MET A 31 -6.88 4.23 -9.14
CA MET A 31 -7.25 4.33 -10.56
C MET A 31 -6.10 3.99 -11.51
N VAL A 32 -4.87 3.90 -10.99
CA VAL A 32 -3.68 3.54 -11.75
C VAL A 32 -3.06 2.30 -11.14
N LEU A 33 -2.92 1.22 -11.90
CA LEU A 33 -2.39 -0.07 -11.45
C LEU A 33 -3.06 -0.59 -10.14
N ALA A 34 -4.34 -0.26 -9.93
CA ALA A 34 -5.08 -0.54 -8.69
C ALA A 34 -4.40 -0.02 -7.40
N GLY A 35 -3.50 0.94 -7.50
CA GLY A 35 -2.71 1.45 -6.38
C GLY A 35 -1.49 0.59 -6.02
N SER A 36 -1.17 -0.44 -6.81
CA SER A 36 0.00 -1.30 -6.57
C SER A 36 1.30 -0.51 -6.71
N LEU A 37 2.29 -0.87 -5.88
CA LEU A 37 3.61 -0.24 -5.88
C LEU A 37 4.51 -0.93 -6.92
N ASP A 38 4.98 -0.19 -7.89
CA ASP A 38 6.05 -0.59 -8.79
C ASP A 38 7.40 0.04 -8.39
N TYR A 39 8.46 -0.25 -9.13
CA TYR A 39 9.80 0.29 -8.84
C TYR A 39 9.84 1.82 -8.93
N ASP A 40 9.13 2.44 -9.88
CA ASP A 40 9.09 3.90 -10.05
C ASP A 40 8.30 4.59 -8.92
N ALA A 41 7.16 4.02 -8.49
CA ALA A 41 6.38 4.49 -7.36
C ALA A 41 7.17 4.43 -6.05
N SER A 42 7.94 3.36 -5.87
CA SER A 42 8.82 3.20 -4.71
C SER A 42 9.90 4.29 -4.66
N ASP A 43 10.55 4.59 -5.79
CA ASP A 43 11.55 5.65 -5.87
C ASP A 43 10.95 7.04 -5.66
N LYS A 44 9.80 7.33 -6.27
CA LYS A 44 9.06 8.59 -6.10
C LYS A 44 8.72 8.83 -4.63
N ALA A 45 8.12 7.83 -3.98
CA ALA A 45 7.74 7.92 -2.58
C ALA A 45 8.97 8.08 -1.68
N ALA A 46 9.99 7.23 -1.83
CA ALA A 46 11.21 7.28 -1.03
C ALA A 46 11.90 8.65 -1.09
N ARG A 47 12.01 9.21 -2.28
CA ARG A 47 12.62 10.53 -2.47
C ARG A 47 11.81 11.63 -1.79
N PHE A 48 10.48 11.60 -1.93
CA PHE A 48 9.61 12.59 -1.31
C PHE A 48 9.63 12.51 0.22
N ILE A 49 9.60 11.30 0.80
CA ILE A 49 9.67 11.07 2.25
C ILE A 49 10.96 11.68 2.81
N ARG A 50 12.11 11.38 2.19
CA ARG A 50 13.41 11.94 2.61
C ARG A 50 13.45 13.46 2.49
N THR A 51 12.80 14.02 1.47
CA THR A 51 12.68 15.48 1.34
C THR A 51 11.86 16.05 2.50
N CYS A 52 10.72 15.46 2.83
CA CYS A 52 9.91 15.90 3.96
C CYS A 52 10.68 15.82 5.27
N ASP A 53 11.40 14.73 5.52
CA ASP A 53 12.22 14.56 6.72
C ASP A 53 13.31 15.63 6.82
N CYS A 54 14.03 15.89 5.71
CA CYS A 54 15.07 16.91 5.64
C CYS A 54 14.57 18.32 6.01
N TYR A 55 13.32 18.63 5.69
CA TYR A 55 12.70 19.94 5.98
C TYR A 55 11.77 19.94 7.20
N ASN A 56 11.81 18.91 8.05
CA ASN A 56 10.95 18.77 9.22
C ASN A 56 9.44 18.87 8.90
N ILE A 57 9.01 18.31 7.78
CA ILE A 57 7.60 18.30 7.34
C ILE A 57 6.98 16.97 7.77
N PRO A 58 5.99 16.96 8.68
CA PRO A 58 5.27 15.73 9.07
C PRO A 58 4.62 15.04 7.89
N LEU A 59 4.54 13.71 7.95
CA LEU A 59 4.00 12.86 6.90
C LEU A 59 2.61 12.35 7.25
N VAL A 60 1.69 12.43 6.28
CA VAL A 60 0.39 11.76 6.30
C VAL A 60 0.34 10.78 5.14
N VAL A 61 0.14 9.51 5.46
CA VAL A 61 0.15 8.41 4.49
C VAL A 61 -1.27 7.88 4.34
N LEU A 62 -1.80 7.92 3.13
CA LEU A 62 -3.14 7.39 2.82
C LEU A 62 -2.97 6.06 2.10
N VAL A 63 -3.35 4.98 2.77
CA VAL A 63 -3.09 3.61 2.34
C VAL A 63 -4.31 3.01 1.64
N ASP A 64 -4.15 2.64 0.38
CA ASP A 64 -5.07 1.80 -0.38
C ASP A 64 -4.26 0.96 -1.37
N VAL A 65 -3.57 -0.06 -0.85
CA VAL A 65 -2.56 -0.81 -1.59
C VAL A 65 -2.84 -2.31 -1.59
N PRO A 66 -3.01 -2.93 -2.77
CA PRO A 66 -3.24 -4.37 -2.87
C PRO A 66 -1.94 -5.20 -2.88
N ALA A 67 -0.84 -4.66 -3.43
CA ALA A 67 0.41 -5.40 -3.58
C ALA A 67 1.58 -4.50 -4.02
N PHE A 68 2.80 -5.04 -3.94
CA PHE A 68 3.84 -4.68 -4.90
C PHE A 68 3.51 -5.32 -6.25
N MET A 69 3.78 -4.61 -7.34
CA MET A 69 3.50 -5.09 -8.68
C MET A 69 4.33 -6.35 -8.98
N PRO A 70 3.69 -7.50 -9.25
CA PRO A 70 4.41 -8.72 -9.58
C PRO A 70 4.84 -8.74 -11.06
N GLY A 71 5.73 -9.67 -11.39
CA GLY A 71 6.09 -9.98 -12.77
C GLY A 71 7.57 -9.81 -13.08
N THR A 72 8.04 -10.57 -14.07
CA THR A 72 9.46 -10.63 -14.47
C THR A 72 10.03 -9.28 -14.86
N ALA A 73 9.23 -8.40 -15.47
CA ALA A 73 9.66 -7.04 -15.82
C ALA A 73 9.96 -6.19 -14.57
N GLN A 74 9.20 -6.35 -13.51
CA GLN A 74 9.43 -5.68 -12.23
C GLN A 74 10.68 -6.25 -11.52
N GLU A 75 10.82 -7.58 -11.54
CA GLU A 75 11.97 -8.27 -10.95
C GLU A 75 13.29 -7.84 -11.65
N HIS A 76 13.32 -7.85 -12.99
CA HIS A 76 14.48 -7.43 -13.76
C HIS A 76 14.83 -5.95 -13.54
N LYS A 77 13.84 -5.10 -13.29
CA LYS A 77 14.05 -3.68 -12.94
C LYS A 77 14.38 -3.48 -11.47
N GLY A 78 14.42 -4.53 -10.67
CA GLY A 78 14.86 -4.50 -9.28
C GLY A 78 13.82 -3.97 -8.31
N ILE A 79 12.54 -4.39 -8.44
CA ILE A 79 11.43 -4.00 -7.55
C ILE A 79 11.79 -4.18 -6.07
N ILE A 80 12.50 -5.25 -5.70
CA ILE A 80 12.92 -5.51 -4.31
C ILE A 80 13.85 -4.41 -3.81
N ARG A 81 14.85 -4.03 -4.62
CA ARG A 81 15.80 -2.96 -4.28
C ARG A 81 15.12 -1.59 -4.18
N HIS A 82 14.23 -1.28 -5.14
CA HIS A 82 13.51 0.00 -5.16
C HIS A 82 12.47 0.07 -4.05
N GLY A 83 11.74 -1.03 -3.78
CA GLY A 83 10.83 -1.13 -2.64
C GLY A 83 11.56 -0.97 -1.30
N ALA A 84 12.76 -1.54 -1.17
CA ALA A 84 13.58 -1.36 0.02
C ALA A 84 13.95 0.11 0.29
N LYS A 85 14.16 0.94 -0.74
CA LYS A 85 14.41 2.39 -0.54
C LYS A 85 13.24 3.09 0.16
N MET A 86 12.01 2.70 -0.15
CA MET A 86 10.82 3.25 0.49
C MET A 86 10.71 2.80 1.95
N LEU A 87 10.99 1.52 2.23
CA LEU A 87 11.06 1.00 3.60
C LEU A 87 12.11 1.76 4.43
N TYR A 88 13.32 1.91 3.90
CA TYR A 88 14.38 2.68 4.57
C TYR A 88 14.00 4.14 4.78
N ALA A 89 13.39 4.79 3.78
CA ALA A 89 12.98 6.19 3.90
C ALA A 89 11.99 6.41 5.06
N PHE A 90 10.99 5.55 5.21
CA PHE A 90 10.07 5.63 6.33
C PHE A 90 10.71 5.27 7.67
N SER A 91 11.61 4.27 7.71
CA SER A 91 12.26 3.84 8.95
C SER A 91 13.24 4.88 9.48
N GLU A 92 13.95 5.58 8.57
CA GLU A 92 14.93 6.61 8.92
C GLU A 92 14.29 7.95 9.26
N ALA A 93 13.09 8.24 8.69
CA ALA A 93 12.42 9.53 8.88
C ALA A 93 12.10 9.78 10.36
N THR A 94 12.54 10.94 10.85
CA THR A 94 12.39 11.39 12.24
C THR A 94 11.16 12.27 12.46
N VAL A 95 10.55 12.76 11.39
CA VAL A 95 9.33 13.57 11.45
C VAL A 95 8.12 12.72 11.86
N PRO A 96 7.09 13.32 12.48
CA PRO A 96 5.84 12.62 12.79
C PRO A 96 5.23 11.97 11.56
N LYS A 97 4.83 10.70 11.68
CA LYS A 97 4.27 9.88 10.60
C LYS A 97 2.91 9.31 11.01
N ILE A 98 1.87 9.74 10.32
CA ILE A 98 0.50 9.28 10.56
C ILE A 98 0.03 8.51 9.33
N SER A 99 -0.48 7.30 9.52
CA SER A 99 -1.05 6.49 8.44
C SER A 99 -2.56 6.34 8.62
N VAL A 100 -3.28 6.43 7.50
CA VAL A 100 -4.73 6.20 7.43
C VAL A 100 -5.00 5.13 6.39
N ILE A 101 -5.48 3.98 6.83
CA ILE A 101 -5.88 2.89 5.94
C ILE A 101 -7.27 3.20 5.42
N MET A 102 -7.34 3.50 4.11
CA MET A 102 -8.56 3.95 3.45
C MET A 102 -9.44 2.75 3.03
N ARG A 103 -8.83 1.71 2.47
CA ARG A 103 -9.53 0.53 1.98
C ARG A 103 -8.67 -0.72 2.09
N LYS A 104 -7.74 -0.94 1.17
CA LYS A 104 -6.89 -2.14 1.12
C LYS A 104 -5.52 -1.88 1.75
N ALA A 105 -5.07 -2.81 2.56
CA ALA A 105 -3.74 -2.80 3.14
C ALA A 105 -3.20 -4.24 3.15
N TYR A 106 -2.64 -4.69 2.02
CA TYR A 106 -2.28 -6.08 1.84
C TYR A 106 -0.78 -6.32 1.81
N GLY A 107 -0.35 -7.34 2.55
CA GLY A 107 0.96 -7.96 2.50
C GLY A 107 2.14 -7.00 2.70
N GLY A 108 3.23 -7.25 2.00
CA GLY A 108 4.44 -6.44 2.09
C GLY A 108 4.29 -5.00 1.63
N ALA A 109 3.35 -4.74 0.71
CA ALA A 109 3.09 -3.38 0.25
C ALA A 109 2.45 -2.51 1.34
N TYR A 110 1.55 -3.08 2.17
CA TYR A 110 1.05 -2.40 3.37
C TYR A 110 2.19 -2.06 4.34
N ILE A 111 3.09 -3.01 4.57
CA ILE A 111 4.25 -2.77 5.44
C ILE A 111 5.04 -1.56 4.92
N ALA A 112 5.34 -1.52 3.61
CA ALA A 112 6.09 -0.45 2.98
C ALA A 112 5.39 0.92 3.00
N MET A 113 4.06 0.95 3.11
CA MET A 113 3.26 2.18 3.22
C MET A 113 3.18 2.70 4.66
N ASN A 114 4.29 2.67 5.38
CA ASN A 114 4.41 3.19 6.75
C ASN A 114 3.43 2.52 7.72
N SER A 115 3.47 1.19 7.79
CA SER A 115 2.73 0.44 8.80
C SER A 115 3.25 0.76 10.21
N LYS A 116 2.48 0.39 11.23
CA LYS A 116 2.90 0.56 12.63
C LYS A 116 4.23 -0.12 12.93
N ASN A 117 4.48 -1.28 12.30
CA ASN A 117 5.73 -2.03 12.46
C ASN A 117 6.95 -1.32 11.81
N MET A 118 6.70 -0.39 10.88
CA MET A 118 7.73 0.43 10.25
C MET A 118 7.97 1.77 10.95
N GLY A 119 7.35 1.98 12.11
CA GLY A 119 7.56 3.18 12.91
C GLY A 119 6.58 4.31 12.64
N ALA A 120 5.37 4.02 12.14
CA ALA A 120 4.29 4.99 12.17
C ALA A 120 3.93 5.34 13.62
N ASP A 121 3.84 6.63 13.94
CA ASP A 121 3.46 7.08 15.27
C ASP A 121 2.01 6.75 15.56
N ILE A 122 1.13 6.98 14.59
CA ILE A 122 -0.31 6.66 14.68
C ILE A 122 -0.78 6.01 13.39
N VAL A 123 -1.59 4.96 13.52
CA VAL A 123 -2.27 4.31 12.40
C VAL A 123 -3.76 4.27 12.68
N TYR A 124 -4.53 4.89 11.79
CA TYR A 124 -5.99 4.82 11.75
C TYR A 124 -6.44 3.91 10.61
N ALA A 125 -7.62 3.33 10.75
CA ALA A 125 -8.30 2.58 9.70
C ALA A 125 -9.76 3.01 9.60
N TRP A 126 -10.26 3.13 8.37
CA TRP A 126 -11.70 3.29 8.17
C TRP A 126 -12.45 2.02 8.55
N PRO A 127 -13.72 2.09 8.96
CA PRO A 127 -14.49 0.90 9.37
C PRO A 127 -14.56 -0.21 8.31
N GLY A 128 -14.50 0.15 7.03
CA GLY A 128 -14.48 -0.81 5.91
C GLY A 128 -13.09 -1.13 5.37
N ALA A 129 -12.03 -0.84 6.12
CA ALA A 129 -10.67 -1.15 5.70
C ALA A 129 -10.37 -2.65 5.84
N GLU A 130 -9.70 -3.21 4.83
CA GLU A 130 -9.28 -4.60 4.79
C GLU A 130 -7.76 -4.70 5.01
N ILE A 131 -7.35 -5.30 6.13
CA ILE A 131 -5.93 -5.51 6.47
C ILE A 131 -5.66 -7.02 6.45
N ALA A 132 -4.88 -7.48 5.51
CA ALA A 132 -4.63 -8.91 5.32
C ALA A 132 -3.27 -9.17 4.64
N VAL A 133 -2.85 -10.44 4.63
CA VAL A 133 -1.69 -10.88 3.84
C VAL A 133 -1.98 -10.75 2.35
N MET A 134 -3.21 -11.10 1.95
CA MET A 134 -3.74 -10.94 0.58
C MET A 134 -5.25 -10.81 0.62
N GLY A 135 -5.85 -10.29 -0.45
CA GLY A 135 -7.32 -10.19 -0.54
C GLY A 135 -8.01 -11.57 -0.47
N ALA A 136 -9.22 -11.59 0.09
CA ALA A 136 -9.98 -12.82 0.34
C ALA A 136 -10.12 -13.73 -0.89
N GLU A 137 -10.37 -13.14 -2.07
CA GLU A 137 -10.46 -13.92 -3.32
C GLU A 137 -9.16 -14.66 -3.67
N GLY A 138 -8.01 -13.99 -3.48
CA GLY A 138 -6.71 -14.59 -3.70
C GLY A 138 -6.41 -15.70 -2.69
N ALA A 139 -6.69 -15.44 -1.41
CA ALA A 139 -6.49 -16.39 -0.33
C ALA A 139 -7.33 -17.67 -0.52
N VAL A 140 -8.60 -17.51 -0.86
CA VAL A 140 -9.53 -18.63 -1.11
C VAL A 140 -9.09 -19.46 -2.32
N ASN A 141 -8.68 -18.82 -3.41
CA ASN A 141 -8.20 -19.54 -4.61
C ASN A 141 -6.94 -20.37 -4.34
N ILE A 142 -6.11 -19.97 -3.38
CA ILE A 142 -4.91 -20.74 -3.00
C ILE A 142 -5.25 -21.82 -1.97
N ALA A 143 -5.90 -21.44 -0.87
CA ALA A 143 -6.15 -22.34 0.26
C ALA A 143 -7.18 -23.42 -0.06
N PHE A 144 -8.20 -23.10 -0.87
CA PHE A 144 -9.32 -23.98 -1.17
C PHE A 144 -9.37 -24.44 -2.64
N LYS A 145 -8.25 -24.33 -3.35
CA LYS A 145 -8.15 -24.69 -4.78
C LYS A 145 -8.74 -26.05 -5.09
N ARG A 146 -8.45 -27.06 -4.26
CA ARG A 146 -8.93 -28.42 -4.45
C ARG A 146 -10.44 -28.52 -4.23
N ALA A 147 -10.95 -27.97 -3.14
CA ALA A 147 -12.38 -27.96 -2.83
C ALA A 147 -13.21 -27.28 -3.92
N ILE A 148 -12.70 -26.14 -4.46
CA ILE A 148 -13.34 -25.45 -5.58
C ILE A 148 -13.33 -26.30 -6.85
N SER A 149 -12.21 -26.98 -7.15
CA SER A 149 -12.09 -27.80 -8.37
C SER A 149 -12.95 -29.06 -8.35
N GLU A 150 -13.27 -29.60 -7.17
CA GLU A 150 -14.09 -30.82 -6.96
C GLU A 150 -15.59 -30.48 -6.79
N ALA A 151 -15.97 -29.21 -6.67
CA ALA A 151 -17.35 -28.80 -6.46
C ALA A 151 -18.18 -28.85 -7.76
N GLU A 152 -19.45 -29.23 -7.66
CA GLU A 152 -20.39 -29.22 -8.79
C GLU A 152 -20.62 -27.82 -9.34
N ASN A 153 -20.70 -26.81 -8.47
CA ASN A 153 -20.79 -25.39 -8.85
C ASN A 153 -19.58 -24.63 -8.29
N GLN A 154 -18.52 -24.57 -9.07
CA GLN A 154 -17.27 -23.96 -8.67
C GLN A 154 -17.40 -22.48 -8.29
N GLN A 155 -18.23 -21.72 -9.01
CA GLN A 155 -18.39 -20.28 -8.77
C GLN A 155 -19.13 -20.03 -7.45
N GLU A 156 -20.21 -20.72 -7.19
CA GLU A 156 -20.99 -20.59 -5.97
C GLU A 156 -20.18 -20.99 -4.74
N THR A 157 -19.48 -22.12 -4.81
CA THR A 157 -18.58 -22.57 -3.74
C THR A 157 -17.48 -21.56 -3.45
N ARG A 158 -16.89 -20.99 -4.51
CA ARG A 158 -15.87 -19.94 -4.37
C ARG A 158 -16.44 -18.71 -3.66
N ASP A 159 -17.61 -18.24 -4.08
CA ASP A 159 -18.22 -17.01 -3.53
C ASP A 159 -18.62 -17.21 -2.06
N GLN A 160 -19.12 -18.39 -1.69
CA GLN A 160 -19.39 -18.77 -0.30
C GLN A 160 -18.10 -18.75 0.54
N LEU A 161 -17.04 -19.39 0.08
CA LEU A 161 -15.76 -19.45 0.78
C LEU A 161 -15.13 -18.06 0.93
N VAL A 162 -15.28 -17.18 -0.07
CA VAL A 162 -14.83 -15.78 0.01
C VAL A 162 -15.59 -15.02 1.08
N GLN A 163 -16.92 -15.22 1.17
CA GLN A 163 -17.73 -14.58 2.20
C GLN A 163 -17.34 -15.05 3.60
N GLU A 164 -17.23 -16.38 3.80
CA GLU A 164 -16.77 -16.95 5.07
C GLU A 164 -15.37 -16.48 5.49
N TYR A 165 -14.48 -16.26 4.52
CA TYR A 165 -13.13 -15.77 4.78
C TYR A 165 -13.12 -14.30 5.21
N LYS A 166 -14.07 -13.49 4.73
CA LYS A 166 -14.21 -12.07 5.10
C LYS A 166 -14.82 -11.88 6.50
N GLU A 167 -15.56 -12.86 7.00
CA GLU A 167 -16.21 -12.81 8.31
C GLU A 167 -15.27 -13.23 9.47
N LYS A 168 -14.13 -13.83 9.15
CA LYS A 168 -13.09 -14.26 10.11
C LYS A 168 -12.03 -13.17 10.32
#